data_32d6c81a06eae71b4c67d3bbaffcf0a9
#
_entry.id   32d6c81a06eae71b4c67d3bbaffcf0a9
#
_cell.length_a   1.000
_cell.length_b   1.000
_cell.length_c   1.000
_cell.angle_alpha   90.00
_cell.angle_beta   90.00
_cell.angle_gamma   90.00
#
_symmetry.space_group_name_H-M   'P 1'
#
loop_
_entity.id
_entity.type
_entity.pdbx_description
1 polymer ?
#
loop_
_entity_poly.entity_id
_entity_poly.type
_entity_poly.pdbx_seq_one_letter_code
_entity_poly.pdbx_strand_id
1 'polypeptide(L)'
;MEINLKKDYLESLILNYKDELKLYFTDQGFVDANQNFGIEHYKLFMGISKQLKNINILEIGTHHGNSSIALAYGNLFGNNNKIDTYDIINLLQENPKKFFKDFNINYNLENLFDEKIREQNKNKILSYDIIFIDIDPHEGLLEYEMVNWLQNNNYGGIIIFDDIHLGLGHCANNYRSTQHSMEEFWNKIDDKYKKDLTYLGHHSGTGLVCFNFDNHKIILY
;
A
#
# COMPACT_ATOMS: atom_id res chain seq x y z
N MET A 1 6.13 -8.29 -14.16
CA MET A 1 6.38 -6.89 -13.77
C MET A 1 7.84 -6.77 -13.31
N GLU A 2 8.51 -5.65 -13.58
CA GLU A 2 9.87 -5.35 -13.09
C GLU A 2 9.82 -4.09 -12.22
N ILE A 3 10.36 -4.16 -11.00
CA ILE A 3 10.42 -3.05 -10.05
C ILE A 3 11.83 -2.96 -9.49
N ASN A 4 12.45 -1.80 -9.61
CA ASN A 4 13.74 -1.50 -9.02
C ASN A 4 13.52 -0.73 -7.69
N LEU A 5 13.86 -1.37 -6.58
CA LEU A 5 13.73 -0.85 -5.22
C LEU A 5 15.07 -0.36 -4.64
N LYS A 6 16.08 -0.14 -5.45
CA LYS A 6 17.32 0.51 -4.99
C LYS A 6 17.02 1.94 -4.56
N LYS A 7 17.42 2.30 -3.35
CA LYS A 7 17.12 3.62 -2.78
C LYS A 7 17.53 4.77 -3.68
N ASP A 8 18.77 4.78 -4.16
CA ASP A 8 19.30 5.86 -5.02
C ASP A 8 18.49 5.98 -6.33
N TYR A 9 18.03 4.84 -6.87
CA TYR A 9 17.18 4.85 -8.06
C TYR A 9 15.80 5.43 -7.76
N LEU A 10 15.16 5.02 -6.66
CA LEU A 10 13.88 5.58 -6.23
C LEU A 10 13.99 7.09 -5.98
N GLU A 11 15.06 7.54 -5.31
CA GLU A 11 15.33 8.96 -5.10
C GLU A 11 15.40 9.72 -6.41
N SER A 12 16.08 9.17 -7.42
CA SER A 12 16.20 9.81 -8.75
C SER A 12 14.86 9.98 -9.47
N LEU A 13 13.89 9.10 -9.20
CA LEU A 13 12.55 9.15 -9.82
C LEU A 13 11.63 10.22 -9.22
N ILE A 14 11.86 10.59 -7.96
CA ILE A 14 10.98 11.47 -7.19
C ILE A 14 11.58 12.86 -6.96
N LEU A 15 12.69 13.20 -7.65
CA LEU A 15 13.25 14.55 -7.64
C LEU A 15 12.25 15.57 -8.21
N ASN A 16 12.10 16.73 -7.54
CA ASN A 16 11.29 17.88 -7.97
C ASN A 16 9.75 17.75 -7.87
N TYR A 17 9.22 16.84 -7.05
CA TYR A 17 7.78 16.66 -6.89
C TYR A 17 7.08 17.62 -5.91
N LYS A 18 7.83 18.39 -5.13
CA LYS A 18 7.33 19.11 -3.93
C LYS A 18 6.22 20.13 -4.21
N ASP A 19 6.37 20.92 -5.26
CA ASP A 19 5.43 22.01 -5.50
C ASP A 19 4.10 21.50 -6.09
N GLU A 20 4.15 20.47 -6.92
CA GLU A 20 2.97 19.89 -7.57
C GLU A 20 2.09 19.10 -6.58
N LEU A 21 2.70 18.35 -5.68
CA LEU A 21 1.98 17.51 -4.73
C LEU A 21 1.43 18.26 -3.52
N LYS A 22 2.00 19.42 -3.15
CA LYS A 22 1.54 20.22 -2.01
C LYS A 22 0.05 20.60 -2.08
N LEU A 23 -0.49 20.71 -3.30
CA LEU A 23 -1.90 21.05 -3.51
C LEU A 23 -2.86 19.88 -3.22
N TYR A 24 -2.35 18.67 -3.15
CA TYR A 24 -3.15 17.45 -3.10
C TYR A 24 -3.04 16.70 -1.79
N PHE A 25 -1.87 16.64 -1.19
CA PHE A 25 -1.69 16.04 0.14
C PHE A 25 -2.42 16.86 1.21
N THR A 26 -2.81 16.21 2.30
CA THR A 26 -3.09 16.95 3.54
C THR A 26 -1.82 17.64 4.03
N ASP A 27 -1.94 18.64 4.93
CA ASP A 27 -0.75 19.30 5.48
C ASP A 27 0.21 18.29 6.14
N GLN A 28 -0.31 17.37 6.95
CA GLN A 28 0.49 16.32 7.56
C GLN A 28 1.05 15.36 6.52
N GLY A 29 0.24 14.87 5.59
CA GLY A 29 0.69 13.98 4.52
C GLY A 29 1.78 14.58 3.65
N PHE A 30 1.77 15.90 3.44
CA PHE A 30 2.85 16.59 2.73
C PHE A 30 4.15 16.63 3.55
N VAL A 31 4.06 16.82 4.87
CA VAL A 31 5.22 16.73 5.78
C VAL A 31 5.79 15.33 5.72
N ASP A 32 4.94 14.31 5.83
CA ASP A 32 5.33 12.89 5.83
C ASP A 32 5.95 12.46 4.50
N ALA A 33 5.37 12.89 3.37
CA ALA A 33 5.93 12.63 2.03
C ALA A 33 7.32 13.26 1.82
N ASN A 34 7.69 14.27 2.62
CA ASN A 34 9.02 14.87 2.59
C ASN A 34 10.05 14.20 3.52
N GLN A 35 9.63 13.27 4.37
CA GLN A 35 10.53 12.51 5.24
C GLN A 35 11.52 11.67 4.43
N ASN A 36 12.59 11.21 5.08
CA ASN A 36 13.53 10.29 4.45
C ASN A 36 12.89 8.92 4.24
N PHE A 37 13.43 8.14 3.30
CA PHE A 37 13.11 6.72 3.21
C PHE A 37 13.33 6.02 4.56
N GLY A 38 12.45 5.09 4.90
CA GLY A 38 12.47 4.39 6.18
C GLY A 38 11.75 5.13 7.32
N ILE A 39 11.09 6.25 7.03
CA ILE A 39 10.24 6.98 7.98
C ILE A 39 8.77 6.81 7.63
N GLU A 40 8.42 7.07 6.36
CA GLU A 40 7.08 6.91 5.79
C GLU A 40 7.13 6.21 4.43
N HIS A 41 6.10 5.48 4.08
CA HIS A 41 6.04 4.68 2.86
C HIS A 41 5.76 5.50 1.58
N TYR A 42 5.39 6.79 1.68
CA TYR A 42 4.97 7.58 0.52
C TYR A 42 6.04 7.69 -0.57
N LYS A 43 7.32 7.89 -0.21
CA LYS A 43 8.40 7.92 -1.21
C LYS A 43 8.60 6.59 -1.92
N LEU A 44 8.46 5.48 -1.20
CA LEU A 44 8.50 4.14 -1.78
C LEU A 44 7.39 3.99 -2.83
N PHE A 45 6.17 4.37 -2.49
CA PHE A 45 5.01 4.26 -3.41
C PHE A 45 5.13 5.19 -4.60
N MET A 46 5.57 6.44 -4.40
CA MET A 46 5.86 7.35 -5.52
C MET A 46 6.88 6.76 -6.49
N GLY A 47 7.98 6.19 -5.96
CA GLY A 47 9.00 5.54 -6.76
C GLY A 47 8.49 4.32 -7.52
N ILE A 48 7.69 3.45 -6.89
CA ILE A 48 7.03 2.30 -7.54
C ILE A 48 6.08 2.79 -8.64
N SER A 49 5.17 3.71 -8.31
CA SER A 49 4.17 4.25 -9.23
C SER A 49 4.80 4.91 -10.47
N LYS A 50 5.94 5.59 -10.29
CA LYS A 50 6.66 6.25 -11.39
C LYS A 50 7.28 5.27 -12.38
N GLN A 51 7.66 4.08 -11.93
CA GLN A 51 8.27 3.03 -12.76
C GLN A 51 7.24 2.28 -13.60
N LEU A 52 6.01 2.14 -13.09
CA LEU A 52 5.01 1.25 -13.64
C LEU A 52 3.98 2.02 -14.47
N LYS A 53 3.50 1.41 -15.55
CA LYS A 53 2.53 2.01 -16.46
C LYS A 53 1.38 1.04 -16.74
N ASN A 54 0.17 1.59 -16.82
CA ASN A 54 -1.05 0.86 -17.14
C ASN A 54 -1.32 -0.34 -16.21
N ILE A 55 -0.90 -0.22 -14.95
CA ILE A 55 -1.18 -1.24 -13.92
C ILE A 55 -2.44 -0.89 -13.15
N ASN A 56 -3.01 -1.92 -12.51
CA ASN A 56 -4.13 -1.80 -11.59
C ASN A 56 -3.62 -1.95 -10.16
N ILE A 57 -3.95 -1.01 -9.29
CA ILE A 57 -3.56 -0.99 -7.89
C ILE A 57 -4.82 -0.99 -7.03
N LEU A 58 -4.86 -1.88 -6.05
CA LEU A 58 -5.85 -1.89 -4.98
C LEU A 58 -5.20 -1.37 -3.70
N GLU A 59 -5.86 -0.44 -3.04
CA GLU A 59 -5.54 -0.03 -1.69
C GLU A 59 -6.70 -0.37 -0.75
N ILE A 60 -6.41 -0.95 0.40
CA ILE A 60 -7.38 -1.23 1.48
C ILE A 60 -6.91 -0.48 2.71
N GLY A 61 -7.70 0.55 3.12
CA GLY A 61 -7.34 1.55 4.11
C GLY A 61 -7.00 2.90 3.46
N THR A 62 -8.02 3.62 2.97
CA THR A 62 -7.84 4.93 2.32
C THR A 62 -7.48 6.02 3.31
N HIS A 63 -8.08 5.97 4.51
CA HIS A 63 -7.99 6.99 5.54
C HIS A 63 -8.16 8.41 4.96
N HIS A 64 -7.15 9.27 5.06
CA HIS A 64 -7.18 10.64 4.52
C HIS A 64 -6.87 10.73 3.01
N GLY A 65 -6.41 9.65 2.36
CA GLY A 65 -6.10 9.55 0.93
C GLY A 65 -4.67 9.90 0.54
N ASN A 66 -3.77 10.07 1.50
CA ASN A 66 -2.36 10.44 1.20
C ASN A 66 -1.59 9.30 0.52
N SER A 67 -1.74 8.07 0.99
CA SER A 67 -1.13 6.88 0.39
C SER A 67 -1.64 6.64 -1.03
N SER A 68 -2.94 6.85 -1.27
CA SER A 68 -3.53 6.79 -2.62
C SER A 68 -2.86 7.77 -3.59
N ILE A 69 -2.56 9.00 -3.14
CA ILE A 69 -1.83 9.99 -3.96
C ILE A 69 -0.43 9.48 -4.30
N ALA A 70 0.28 8.92 -3.33
CA ALA A 70 1.62 8.37 -3.55
C ALA A 70 1.60 7.18 -4.53
N LEU A 71 0.61 6.27 -4.42
CA LEU A 71 0.39 5.15 -5.33
C LEU A 71 0.03 5.60 -6.75
N ALA A 72 -0.60 6.76 -6.90
CA ALA A 72 -0.97 7.32 -8.21
C ALA A 72 0.03 8.36 -8.75
N TYR A 73 1.13 8.62 -8.05
CA TYR A 73 2.12 9.63 -8.42
C TYR A 73 2.59 9.55 -9.88
N GLY A 74 2.77 8.35 -10.41
CA GLY A 74 3.15 8.11 -11.80
C GLY A 74 2.18 8.72 -12.82
N ASN A 75 0.91 8.92 -12.44
CA ASN A 75 -0.13 9.46 -13.32
C ASN A 75 0.10 10.94 -13.64
N LEU A 76 0.79 11.70 -12.78
CA LEU A 76 1.27 13.06 -13.11
C LEU A 76 2.18 13.08 -14.35
N PHE A 77 2.77 11.95 -14.70
CA PHE A 77 3.71 11.78 -15.81
C PHE A 77 3.15 10.91 -16.94
N GLY A 78 1.83 10.69 -16.93
CA GLY A 78 1.13 9.93 -17.97
C GLY A 78 1.27 8.42 -17.89
N ASN A 79 1.54 7.85 -16.70
CA ASN A 79 1.64 6.40 -16.53
C ASN A 79 0.30 5.66 -16.66
N ASN A 80 -0.82 6.38 -16.43
CA ASN A 80 -2.18 5.85 -16.59
C ASN A 80 -2.45 4.59 -15.72
N ASN A 81 -1.92 4.58 -14.49
CA ASN A 81 -2.22 3.55 -13.51
C ASN A 81 -3.65 3.73 -12.98
N LYS A 82 -4.37 2.63 -12.80
CA LYS A 82 -5.71 2.66 -12.21
C LYS A 82 -5.62 2.31 -10.74
N ILE A 83 -6.17 3.16 -9.89
CA ILE A 83 -6.19 2.95 -8.45
C ILE A 83 -7.64 2.84 -7.99
N ASP A 84 -7.96 1.72 -7.34
CA ASP A 84 -9.17 1.57 -6.57
C ASP A 84 -8.78 1.55 -5.08
N THR A 85 -9.33 2.45 -4.29
CA THR A 85 -9.08 2.50 -2.86
C THR A 85 -10.37 2.28 -2.08
N TYR A 86 -10.28 1.50 -1.00
CA TYR A 86 -11.40 1.06 -0.19
C TYR A 86 -11.21 1.43 1.28
N ASP A 87 -12.30 1.88 1.90
CA ASP A 87 -12.37 2.12 3.34
C ASP A 87 -13.75 1.78 3.87
N ILE A 88 -13.85 1.52 5.17
CA ILE A 88 -15.12 1.30 5.87
C ILE A 88 -15.70 2.60 6.44
N ILE A 89 -14.87 3.65 6.53
CA ILE A 89 -15.22 4.96 7.09
C ILE A 89 -14.81 6.05 6.09
N ASN A 90 -15.67 7.03 5.90
CA ASN A 90 -15.36 8.17 5.02
C ASN A 90 -14.56 9.24 5.78
N LEU A 91 -13.25 9.12 5.73
CA LEU A 91 -12.29 10.10 6.28
C LEU A 91 -11.54 10.89 5.20
N LEU A 92 -11.83 10.64 3.92
CA LEU A 92 -11.16 11.24 2.78
C LEU A 92 -11.21 12.78 2.83
N GLN A 93 -10.05 13.42 2.85
CA GLN A 93 -9.90 14.87 2.96
C GLN A 93 -10.10 15.59 1.61
N GLU A 94 -10.38 16.90 1.67
CA GLU A 94 -10.72 17.70 0.48
C GLU A 94 -9.58 17.82 -0.53
N ASN A 95 -8.33 17.98 -0.08
CA ASN A 95 -7.20 18.06 -1.00
C ASN A 95 -6.96 16.76 -1.76
N PRO A 96 -6.89 15.57 -1.11
CA PRO A 96 -6.87 14.28 -1.78
C PRO A 96 -8.04 14.06 -2.74
N LYS A 97 -9.27 14.47 -2.40
CA LYS A 97 -10.43 14.36 -3.31
C LYS A 97 -10.21 15.04 -4.66
N LYS A 98 -9.50 16.18 -4.69
CA LYS A 98 -9.16 16.85 -5.95
C LYS A 98 -8.27 15.96 -6.80
N PHE A 99 -7.20 15.38 -6.20
CA PHE A 99 -6.31 14.47 -6.88
C PHE A 99 -7.06 13.24 -7.42
N PHE A 100 -7.93 12.66 -6.61
CA PHE A 100 -8.73 11.49 -7.00
C PHE A 100 -9.55 11.78 -8.26
N LYS A 101 -10.19 12.96 -8.31
CA LYS A 101 -10.98 13.40 -9.47
C LYS A 101 -10.10 13.63 -10.69
N ASP A 102 -8.95 14.31 -10.52
CA ASP A 102 -8.06 14.69 -11.62
C ASP A 102 -7.33 13.48 -12.23
N PHE A 103 -7.07 12.45 -11.42
CA PHE A 103 -6.32 11.26 -11.83
C PHE A 103 -7.13 9.97 -11.83
N ASN A 104 -8.46 10.08 -11.80
CA ASN A 104 -9.40 8.98 -11.94
C ASN A 104 -9.15 7.83 -10.94
N ILE A 105 -8.98 8.20 -9.66
CA ILE A 105 -8.89 7.25 -8.55
C ILE A 105 -10.30 6.94 -8.06
N ASN A 106 -10.66 5.67 -8.00
CA ASN A 106 -11.96 5.23 -7.52
C ASN A 106 -11.91 5.05 -5.99
N TYR A 107 -12.72 5.82 -5.28
CA TYR A 107 -12.90 5.68 -3.84
C TYR A 107 -14.18 4.90 -3.54
N ASN A 108 -14.07 3.84 -2.75
CA ASN A 108 -15.15 2.93 -2.44
C ASN A 108 -15.32 2.82 -0.91
N LEU A 109 -16.56 2.91 -0.43
CA LEU A 109 -16.93 2.69 0.97
C LEU A 109 -17.50 1.28 1.12
N GLU A 110 -16.61 0.29 1.16
CA GLU A 110 -16.96 -1.13 1.29
C GLU A 110 -15.90 -1.86 2.11
N ASN A 111 -16.33 -2.88 2.86
CA ASN A 111 -15.44 -3.74 3.64
C ASN A 111 -15.02 -4.97 2.82
N LEU A 112 -13.83 -4.96 2.24
CA LEU A 112 -13.31 -6.12 1.49
C LEU A 112 -12.90 -7.31 2.39
N PHE A 113 -12.91 -7.16 3.72
CA PHE A 113 -12.75 -8.27 4.65
C PHE A 113 -14.06 -8.99 4.97
N ASP A 114 -15.21 -8.40 4.62
CA ASP A 114 -16.47 -9.14 4.58
C ASP A 114 -16.40 -10.20 3.47
N GLU A 115 -16.60 -11.46 3.85
CA GLU A 115 -16.47 -12.61 2.94
C GLU A 115 -17.40 -12.49 1.72
N LYS A 116 -18.64 -12.06 1.93
CA LYS A 116 -19.62 -11.90 0.85
C LYS A 116 -19.20 -10.82 -0.14
N ILE A 117 -18.76 -9.67 0.36
CA ILE A 117 -18.27 -8.55 -0.47
C ILE A 117 -17.00 -8.98 -1.21
N ARG A 118 -16.08 -9.65 -0.53
CA ARG A 118 -14.84 -10.15 -1.11
C ARG A 118 -15.09 -11.15 -2.24
N GLU A 119 -16.00 -12.11 -2.04
CA GLU A 119 -16.35 -13.08 -3.09
C GLU A 119 -17.08 -12.44 -4.27
N GLN A 120 -17.93 -11.44 -4.06
CA GLN A 120 -18.55 -10.66 -5.14
C GLN A 120 -17.52 -9.90 -5.96
N ASN A 121 -16.45 -9.41 -5.34
CA ASN A 121 -15.36 -8.67 -5.98
C ASN A 121 -14.17 -9.58 -6.38
N LYS A 122 -14.25 -10.89 -6.22
CA LYS A 122 -13.14 -11.84 -6.39
C LYS A 122 -12.35 -11.62 -7.67
N ASN A 123 -13.00 -11.65 -8.83
CA ASN A 123 -12.31 -11.51 -10.11
C ASN A 123 -11.63 -10.15 -10.26
N LYS A 124 -12.23 -9.10 -9.71
CA LYS A 124 -11.65 -7.76 -9.68
C LYS A 124 -10.41 -7.73 -8.77
N ILE A 125 -10.52 -8.26 -7.54
CA ILE A 125 -9.39 -8.31 -6.58
C ILE A 125 -8.21 -9.09 -7.16
N LEU A 126 -8.45 -10.25 -7.77
CA LEU A 126 -7.40 -11.07 -8.36
C LEU A 126 -6.78 -10.47 -9.64
N SER A 127 -7.38 -9.44 -10.22
CA SER A 127 -6.87 -8.74 -11.43
C SER A 127 -5.94 -7.57 -11.12
N TYR A 128 -5.76 -7.18 -9.86
CA TYR A 128 -4.82 -6.12 -9.51
C TYR A 128 -3.37 -6.60 -9.60
N ASP A 129 -2.49 -5.73 -10.04
CA ASP A 129 -1.05 -5.99 -10.11
C ASP A 129 -0.37 -5.78 -8.75
N ILE A 130 -0.88 -4.81 -7.97
CA ILE A 130 -0.42 -4.49 -6.64
C ILE A 130 -1.62 -4.33 -5.71
N ILE A 131 -1.54 -4.91 -4.51
CA ILE A 131 -2.48 -4.69 -3.41
C ILE A 131 -1.70 -4.09 -2.24
N PHE A 132 -2.10 -2.93 -1.75
CA PHE A 132 -1.60 -2.33 -0.52
C PHE A 132 -2.65 -2.46 0.58
N ILE A 133 -2.23 -2.89 1.77
CA ILE A 133 -3.11 -3.10 2.94
C ILE A 133 -2.51 -2.35 4.13
N ASP A 134 -3.30 -1.40 4.63
CA ASP A 134 -3.00 -0.58 5.80
C ASP A 134 -4.31 -0.27 6.53
N ILE A 135 -4.64 -1.09 7.53
CA ILE A 135 -5.94 -1.07 8.20
C ILE A 135 -5.82 -1.09 9.71
N ASP A 136 -6.73 -0.41 10.39
CA ASP A 136 -6.97 -0.51 11.82
C ASP A 136 -8.00 -1.63 12.15
N PRO A 137 -7.83 -2.33 13.27
CA PRO A 137 -6.70 -2.34 14.20
C PRO A 137 -5.53 -3.17 13.63
N HIS A 138 -4.29 -2.77 13.90
CA HIS A 138 -3.07 -3.47 13.43
C HIS A 138 -2.82 -4.76 14.23
N GLU A 139 -3.74 -5.71 14.10
CA GLU A 139 -3.69 -7.01 14.80
C GLU A 139 -3.14 -8.15 13.94
N GLY A 140 -3.03 -7.94 12.64
CA GLY A 140 -2.52 -8.94 11.71
C GLY A 140 -3.48 -10.09 11.40
N LEU A 141 -4.68 -10.14 11.98
CA LEU A 141 -5.65 -11.21 11.77
C LEU A 141 -6.32 -11.11 10.40
N LEU A 142 -6.82 -9.93 10.07
CA LEU A 142 -7.47 -9.66 8.79
C LEU A 142 -6.46 -9.74 7.64
N GLU A 143 -5.26 -9.22 7.86
CA GLU A 143 -4.14 -9.29 6.91
C GLU A 143 -3.78 -10.75 6.62
N TYR A 144 -3.69 -11.59 7.66
CA TYR A 144 -3.42 -13.02 7.50
C TYR A 144 -4.54 -13.76 6.77
N GLU A 145 -5.81 -13.43 7.07
CA GLU A 145 -6.96 -13.98 6.34
C GLU A 145 -6.90 -13.61 4.86
N MET A 146 -6.63 -12.33 4.54
CA MET A 146 -6.51 -11.86 3.16
C MET A 146 -5.37 -12.54 2.42
N VAL A 147 -4.19 -12.66 3.04
CA VAL A 147 -3.03 -13.36 2.45
C VAL A 147 -3.39 -14.81 2.09
N ASN A 148 -3.99 -15.54 3.02
CA ASN A 148 -4.40 -16.92 2.79
C ASN A 148 -5.46 -17.02 1.68
N TRP A 149 -6.43 -16.11 1.66
CA TRP A 149 -7.45 -16.07 0.61
C TRP A 149 -6.82 -15.79 -0.77
N LEU A 150 -5.92 -14.83 -0.87
CA LEU A 150 -5.19 -14.50 -2.10
C LEU A 150 -4.33 -15.68 -2.57
N GLN A 151 -3.60 -16.33 -1.67
CA GLN A 151 -2.79 -17.50 -1.98
C GLN A 151 -3.65 -18.68 -2.49
N ASN A 152 -4.76 -18.98 -1.81
CA ASN A 152 -5.68 -20.05 -2.18
C ASN A 152 -6.37 -19.81 -3.53
N ASN A 153 -6.47 -18.55 -3.96
CA ASN A 153 -7.03 -18.16 -5.25
C ASN A 153 -5.96 -17.88 -6.31
N ASN A 154 -4.70 -18.31 -6.09
CA ASN A 154 -3.58 -18.17 -7.02
C ASN A 154 -3.33 -16.72 -7.45
N TYR A 155 -3.44 -15.75 -6.52
CA TYR A 155 -3.10 -14.37 -6.82
C TYR A 155 -1.67 -14.25 -7.34
N GLY A 156 -1.51 -13.59 -8.46
CA GLY A 156 -0.23 -13.50 -9.17
C GLY A 156 0.49 -12.16 -9.05
N GLY A 157 -0.08 -11.20 -8.31
CA GLY A 157 0.50 -9.86 -8.13
C GLY A 157 1.38 -9.75 -6.89
N ILE A 158 1.62 -8.50 -6.48
CA ILE A 158 2.40 -8.14 -5.30
C ILE A 158 1.48 -7.59 -4.23
N ILE A 159 1.69 -7.98 -2.97
CA ILE A 159 0.98 -7.43 -1.81
C ILE A 159 1.98 -6.63 -1.00
N ILE A 160 1.60 -5.44 -0.56
CA ILE A 160 2.40 -4.60 0.33
C ILE A 160 1.58 -4.37 1.60
N PHE A 161 2.23 -4.51 2.75
CA PHE A 161 1.65 -4.28 4.07
C PHE A 161 2.37 -3.15 4.77
N ASP A 162 1.62 -2.34 5.50
CA ASP A 162 2.20 -1.44 6.48
C ASP A 162 2.32 -2.10 7.86
N ASP A 163 3.11 -1.50 8.74
CA ASP A 163 3.19 -1.81 10.17
C ASP A 163 3.62 -3.22 10.57
N ILE A 164 4.36 -3.94 9.71
CA ILE A 164 4.74 -5.35 9.92
C ILE A 164 5.58 -5.62 11.18
N HIS A 165 6.12 -4.59 11.84
CA HIS A 165 6.90 -4.69 13.08
C HIS A 165 6.14 -4.24 14.32
N LEU A 166 4.85 -3.91 14.22
CA LEU A 166 4.06 -3.58 15.38
C LEU A 166 3.78 -4.82 16.22
N GLY A 167 4.39 -4.85 17.41
CA GLY A 167 4.21 -5.89 18.41
C GLY A 167 2.91 -5.72 19.22
N LEU A 168 2.70 -6.61 20.18
CA LEU A 168 1.57 -6.56 21.10
C LEU A 168 1.47 -5.21 21.81
N GLY A 169 0.26 -4.66 21.89
CA GLY A 169 -0.03 -3.40 22.56
C GLY A 169 0.20 -2.13 21.72
N HIS A 170 0.66 -2.27 20.49
CA HIS A 170 0.75 -1.17 19.52
C HIS A 170 -0.47 -1.18 18.59
N CYS A 171 -1.62 -0.79 19.12
CA CYS A 171 -2.80 -0.56 18.27
C CYS A 171 -3.15 0.92 18.34
N ALA A 172 -3.46 1.52 17.21
CA ALA A 172 -4.04 2.85 17.16
C ALA A 172 -5.35 2.88 17.96
N ASN A 173 -5.67 4.02 18.58
CA ASN A 173 -6.98 4.30 19.19
C ASN A 173 -7.43 3.47 20.40
N ASN A 174 -6.53 3.14 21.34
CA ASN A 174 -6.87 2.47 22.61
C ASN A 174 -7.39 1.03 22.52
N TYR A 175 -7.51 0.42 21.36
CA TYR A 175 -7.74 -1.00 21.19
C TYR A 175 -6.39 -1.71 21.18
N ARG A 176 -5.93 -2.09 22.36
CA ARG A 176 -4.71 -2.90 22.48
C ARG A 176 -5.09 -4.36 22.35
N SER A 177 -4.76 -4.98 21.23
CA SER A 177 -4.76 -6.42 21.18
C SER A 177 -3.69 -6.94 22.13
N THR A 178 -4.09 -7.81 23.05
CA THR A 178 -3.18 -8.54 23.93
C THR A 178 -2.89 -9.94 23.42
N GLN A 179 -3.46 -10.31 22.27
CA GLN A 179 -3.43 -11.68 21.75
C GLN A 179 -2.76 -11.80 20.38
N HIS A 180 -2.85 -10.76 19.56
CA HIS A 180 -2.37 -10.78 18.18
C HIS A 180 -1.64 -9.49 17.83
N SER A 181 -0.70 -9.56 16.87
CA SER A 181 0.06 -8.41 16.38
C SER A 181 0.45 -8.55 14.92
N MET A 182 0.76 -7.42 14.27
CA MET A 182 1.31 -7.42 12.91
C MET A 182 2.63 -8.16 12.82
N GLU A 183 3.49 -8.06 13.85
CA GLU A 183 4.75 -8.83 13.92
C GLU A 183 4.49 -10.35 13.92
N GLU A 184 3.48 -10.82 14.67
CA GLU A 184 3.10 -12.23 14.68
C GLU A 184 2.57 -12.68 13.30
N PHE A 185 1.72 -11.86 12.67
CA PHE A 185 1.25 -12.09 11.31
C PHE A 185 2.41 -12.20 10.33
N TRP A 186 3.33 -11.23 10.34
CA TRP A 186 4.48 -11.20 9.45
C TRP A 186 5.37 -12.44 9.60
N ASN A 187 5.58 -12.88 10.84
CA ASN A 187 6.39 -14.07 11.14
C ASN A 187 5.73 -15.38 10.67
N LYS A 188 4.41 -15.43 10.48
CA LYS A 188 3.70 -16.60 9.94
C LYS A 188 3.83 -16.77 8.43
N ILE A 189 4.19 -15.71 7.70
CA ILE A 189 4.42 -15.80 6.26
C ILE A 189 5.77 -16.46 6.00
N ASP A 190 5.81 -17.45 5.10
CA ASP A 190 7.04 -18.14 4.69
C ASP A 190 8.04 -17.15 4.07
N ASP A 191 9.29 -17.18 4.54
CA ASP A 191 10.36 -16.25 4.12
C ASP A 191 10.64 -16.23 2.61
N LYS A 192 10.33 -17.35 1.93
CA LYS A 192 10.46 -17.41 0.46
C LYS A 192 9.48 -16.49 -0.29
N TYR A 193 8.37 -16.10 0.36
CA TYR A 193 7.33 -15.25 -0.24
C TYR A 193 7.39 -13.80 0.21
N LYS A 194 8.26 -13.44 1.17
CA LYS A 194 8.27 -12.10 1.75
C LYS A 194 9.60 -11.38 1.64
N LYS A 195 9.54 -10.06 1.63
CA LYS A 195 10.69 -9.14 1.74
C LYS A 195 10.35 -8.01 2.68
N ASP A 196 11.20 -7.74 3.63
CA ASP A 196 11.13 -6.59 4.50
C ASP A 196 11.72 -5.37 3.77
N LEU A 197 10.89 -4.34 3.60
CA LEU A 197 11.21 -3.08 2.92
C LEU A 197 11.21 -1.89 3.89
N THR A 198 11.26 -2.12 5.19
CA THR A 198 11.20 -1.08 6.22
C THR A 198 12.21 0.05 5.98
N TYR A 199 13.41 -0.28 5.49
CA TYR A 199 14.43 0.71 5.16
C TYR A 199 14.06 1.68 4.02
N LEU A 200 13.01 1.38 3.26
CA LEU A 200 12.43 2.21 2.18
C LEU A 200 11.05 2.74 2.52
N GLY A 201 10.33 2.06 3.40
CA GLY A 201 8.95 2.33 3.74
C GLY A 201 8.75 3.01 5.09
N HIS A 202 7.78 2.54 5.84
CA HIS A 202 7.41 3.08 7.15
C HIS A 202 8.33 2.53 8.26
N HIS A 203 8.62 3.34 9.27
CA HIS A 203 9.53 2.95 10.36
C HIS A 203 8.99 1.83 11.25
N SER A 204 7.67 1.67 11.35
CA SER A 204 6.97 0.55 12.02
C SER A 204 6.93 -0.73 11.19
N GLY A 205 7.48 -0.69 9.97
CA GLY A 205 7.64 -1.83 9.10
C GLY A 205 6.83 -1.74 7.83
N THR A 206 7.47 -1.96 6.69
CA THR A 206 6.78 -2.14 5.40
C THR A 206 7.19 -3.49 4.82
N GLY A 207 6.21 -4.35 4.57
CA GLY A 207 6.41 -5.71 4.06
C GLY A 207 5.92 -5.89 2.64
N LEU A 208 6.65 -6.65 1.83
CA LEU A 208 6.23 -7.07 0.49
C LEU A 208 6.06 -8.58 0.48
N VAL A 209 4.93 -9.06 -0.03
CA VAL A 209 4.62 -10.49 -0.23
C VAL A 209 4.36 -10.74 -1.72
N CYS A 210 4.97 -11.81 -2.23
CA CYS A 210 4.75 -12.27 -3.60
C CYS A 210 4.81 -13.80 -3.63
N PHE A 211 3.75 -14.46 -4.05
CA PHE A 211 3.69 -15.95 -4.11
C PHE A 211 4.44 -16.53 -5.30
N ASN A 212 4.77 -15.71 -6.28
CA ASN A 212 5.49 -16.14 -7.50
C ASN A 212 6.53 -15.11 -7.91
N PHE A 213 7.65 -15.05 -7.19
CA PHE A 213 8.75 -14.15 -7.52
C PHE A 213 9.37 -14.40 -8.90
N ASP A 214 9.23 -15.59 -9.47
CA ASP A 214 9.75 -15.90 -10.81
C ASP A 214 9.04 -15.09 -11.91
N ASN A 215 7.81 -14.67 -11.66
CA ASN A 215 7.04 -13.83 -12.58
C ASN A 215 7.30 -12.33 -12.41
N HIS A 216 8.03 -11.95 -11.35
CA HIS A 216 8.30 -10.56 -11.01
C HIS A 216 9.78 -10.34 -10.77
N LYS A 217 10.38 -9.43 -11.51
CA LYS A 217 11.77 -9.02 -11.28
C LYS A 217 11.79 -7.87 -10.28
N ILE A 218 12.05 -8.20 -9.01
CA ILE A 218 12.20 -7.21 -7.95
C ILE A 218 13.69 -7.05 -7.66
N ILE A 219 14.23 -5.87 -7.93
CA ILE A 219 15.64 -5.54 -7.75
C ILE A 219 15.77 -4.83 -6.41
N LEU A 220 16.43 -5.51 -5.46
CA LEU A 220 16.82 -5.01 -4.15
C LEU A 220 18.34 -4.79 -4.18
N TYR A 221 18.87 -3.74 -3.56
CA TYR A 221 20.33 -3.44 -3.44
C TYR A 221 21.05 -3.09 -4.74
#